data_4f5ea2bc457dcdcd6c5bcad134200ce9
#
_entry.id   4f5ea2bc457dcdcd6c5bcad134200ce9
#
_cell.length_a   1.000
_cell.length_b   1.000
_cell.length_c   1.000
_cell.angle_alpha   90.00
_cell.angle_beta   90.00
_cell.angle_gamma   90.00
#
_symmetry.space_group_name_H-M   'P 1'
#
loop_
_entity.id
_entity.type
_entity.pdbx_description
1 polymer ?
#
loop_
_entity_poly.entity_id
_entity_poly.type
_entity_poly.pdbx_seq_one_letter_code
_entity_poly.pdbx_strand_id
1 'polypeptide(L)'
;MLSQIAENRLSSRYAWAFCVLVMGASFLSGCASSTPSHVMYPSARSGSAITTMLPAPTGTPHNIYHEVGPYDSIWAISKTYSVDSATIMRVNHLSNPTQISKGMKLLIPNTRGPRANIPLFVTTRWTHIVIHHTATDQGSAFYVDKLHLDRGWDNGMGYDFLIDNGTRGKTMGQIEVGPRWKKQMDGAHTKQGDWNKKAIGICVVGNYSETGLPDKMFDSLVFLVVTLQNFYRIPDQNVVGHRDVPGAATECPGKFFPWREFKRRITAF
;
A
#
# COMPACT_ATOMS: atom_id res chain seq x y z
N MET A 1 9.51 -27.97 -60.84
CA MET A 1 9.31 -29.43 -60.97
C MET A 1 8.50 -29.82 -59.74
N LEU A 2 7.18 -29.85 -59.82
CA LEU A 2 6.33 -31.03 -60.13
C LEU A 2 6.56 -32.12 -59.06
N SER A 3 5.63 -32.68 -58.31
CA SER A 3 4.17 -32.84 -58.42
C SER A 3 3.73 -33.58 -57.17
N GLN A 4 2.63 -33.23 -56.49
CA GLN A 4 1.30 -33.85 -56.64
C GLN A 4 1.19 -35.29 -56.17
N ILE A 5 0.23 -35.55 -55.36
CA ILE A 5 -1.11 -36.19 -55.40
C ILE A 5 -1.06 -37.48 -54.57
N ALA A 6 -2.00 -38.00 -53.84
CA ALA A 6 -3.45 -37.84 -53.71
C ALA A 6 -3.92 -38.66 -52.49
N GLU A 7 -5.04 -38.24 -51.98
CA GLU A 7 -6.24 -38.95 -51.53
C GLU A 7 -6.25 -40.48 -51.48
N ASN A 8 -6.83 -41.06 -50.43
CA ASN A 8 -8.06 -41.85 -50.61
C ASN A 8 -8.86 -42.11 -49.33
N ARG A 9 -10.14 -42.09 -49.56
CA ARG A 9 -11.31 -42.27 -48.70
C ARG A 9 -11.59 -43.77 -48.43
N LEU A 10 -12.61 -43.89 -47.60
CA LEU A 10 -13.67 -44.93 -47.41
C LEU A 10 -13.54 -45.72 -46.10
N SER A 11 -14.42 -45.49 -45.22
CA SER A 11 -15.84 -45.83 -44.97
C SER A 11 -16.00 -47.18 -44.27
N SER A 12 -16.85 -47.17 -43.32
CA SER A 12 -17.97 -48.05 -43.03
C SER A 12 -18.09 -48.58 -41.58
N ARG A 13 -19.14 -48.07 -40.95
CA ARG A 13 -20.17 -48.76 -40.14
C ARG A 13 -19.81 -50.03 -39.38
N TYR A 14 -20.04 -50.05 -38.07
CA TYR A 14 -21.11 -50.84 -37.41
C TYR A 14 -21.22 -50.46 -35.93
N ALA A 15 -22.49 -50.24 -35.53
CA ALA A 15 -22.94 -50.04 -34.18
C ALA A 15 -22.92 -51.37 -33.40
N TRP A 16 -22.61 -51.32 -32.10
CA TRP A 16 -23.25 -52.16 -31.07
C TRP A 16 -23.28 -51.44 -29.75
N ALA A 17 -24.49 -51.34 -29.24
CA ALA A 17 -24.77 -50.79 -27.92
C ALA A 17 -24.34 -51.77 -26.82
N PHE A 18 -23.67 -51.27 -25.80
CA PHE A 18 -23.64 -51.90 -24.49
C PHE A 18 -23.91 -50.83 -23.43
N CYS A 19 -25.11 -50.94 -22.81
CA CYS A 19 -25.44 -50.26 -21.57
C CYS A 19 -24.58 -50.85 -20.46
N VAL A 20 -23.73 -50.02 -19.87
CA VAL A 20 -23.16 -50.29 -18.55
C VAL A 20 -23.53 -49.10 -17.63
N LEU A 21 -24.43 -49.43 -16.70
CA LEU A 21 -24.76 -48.55 -15.57
C LEU A 21 -23.51 -48.40 -14.71
N VAL A 22 -22.89 -47.21 -14.68
CA VAL A 22 -21.89 -46.86 -13.67
C VAL A 22 -22.49 -45.73 -12.83
N MET A 23 -22.74 -46.05 -11.57
CA MET A 23 -23.13 -45.06 -10.55
C MET A 23 -22.07 -43.99 -10.46
N GLY A 24 -22.40 -42.78 -10.90
CA GLY A 24 -21.56 -41.62 -10.77
C GLY A 24 -21.62 -41.08 -9.35
N ALA A 25 -20.55 -41.24 -8.61
CA ALA A 25 -20.32 -40.44 -7.41
C ALA A 25 -20.06 -38.99 -7.85
N SER A 26 -21.01 -38.11 -7.62
CA SER A 26 -20.89 -36.67 -7.84
C SER A 26 -19.93 -36.10 -6.80
N PHE A 27 -18.68 -35.91 -7.18
CA PHE A 27 -17.78 -35.01 -6.46
C PHE A 27 -18.24 -33.59 -6.72
N LEU A 28 -18.96 -33.03 -5.76
CA LEU A 28 -19.19 -31.60 -5.66
C LEU A 28 -17.84 -30.94 -5.36
N SER A 29 -17.13 -30.51 -6.39
CA SER A 29 -16.05 -29.54 -6.25
C SER A 29 -16.66 -28.23 -5.82
N GLY A 30 -16.72 -28.02 -4.51
CA GLY A 30 -17.04 -26.72 -3.94
C GLY A 30 -15.94 -25.74 -4.30
N CYS A 31 -16.20 -24.85 -5.25
CA CYS A 31 -15.45 -23.62 -5.39
C CYS A 31 -15.63 -22.87 -4.08
N ALA A 32 -14.62 -22.91 -3.21
CA ALA A 32 -14.52 -22.02 -2.08
C ALA A 32 -14.34 -20.61 -2.66
N SER A 33 -15.44 -19.87 -2.84
CA SER A 33 -15.41 -18.43 -3.01
C SER A 33 -14.85 -17.85 -1.73
N SER A 34 -13.59 -17.43 -1.76
CA SER A 34 -13.01 -16.61 -0.71
C SER A 34 -13.79 -15.28 -0.71
N THR A 35 -14.78 -15.18 0.17
CA THR A 35 -15.40 -13.90 0.50
C THR A 35 -14.28 -12.98 1.00
N PRO A 36 -14.14 -11.77 0.43
CA PRO A 36 -13.19 -10.81 0.97
C PRO A 36 -13.57 -10.55 2.43
N SER A 37 -12.61 -10.70 3.32
CA SER A 37 -12.78 -10.41 4.73
C SER A 37 -13.30 -8.98 4.85
N HIS A 38 -14.49 -8.80 5.39
CA HIS A 38 -15.04 -7.49 5.70
C HIS A 38 -14.10 -6.78 6.67
N VAL A 39 -13.34 -5.81 6.16
CA VAL A 39 -12.57 -4.89 7.00
C VAL A 39 -13.59 -4.01 7.70
N MET A 40 -13.79 -4.22 9.00
CA MET A 40 -14.64 -3.34 9.80
C MET A 40 -13.96 -1.99 9.95
N TYR A 41 -14.53 -0.97 9.33
CA TYR A 41 -14.10 0.42 9.50
C TYR A 41 -14.76 1.01 10.76
N PRO A 42 -13.98 1.57 11.69
CA PRO A 42 -14.55 2.16 12.89
C PRO A 42 -15.35 3.42 12.55
N SER A 43 -16.59 3.50 13.03
CA SER A 43 -17.38 4.74 12.97
C SER A 43 -16.84 5.75 13.98
N ALA A 44 -16.60 6.98 13.52
CA ALA A 44 -16.05 8.05 14.35
C ALA A 44 -16.99 8.42 15.52
N ARG A 45 -16.54 8.17 16.74
CA ARG A 45 -17.05 8.85 17.95
C ARG A 45 -15.88 9.51 18.67
N SER A 46 -16.03 10.81 18.82
CA SER A 46 -15.34 11.75 19.75
C SER A 46 -14.01 11.32 20.41
N GLY A 47 -12.94 12.02 20.08
CA GLY A 47 -11.87 12.40 21.05
C GLY A 47 -10.62 11.54 21.14
N SER A 48 -10.54 10.36 20.52
CA SER A 48 -9.33 9.51 20.56
C SER A 48 -8.85 9.19 19.15
N ALA A 49 -7.53 9.17 18.95
CA ALA A 49 -6.97 8.64 17.71
C ALA A 49 -7.39 7.16 17.56
N ILE A 50 -8.08 6.85 16.47
CA ILE A 50 -8.48 5.49 16.12
C ILE A 50 -7.37 4.93 15.24
N THR A 51 -6.92 3.73 15.53
CA THR A 51 -5.90 3.06 14.72
C THR A 51 -6.54 1.99 13.85
N THR A 52 -6.39 2.10 12.55
CA THR A 52 -6.76 1.03 11.61
C THR A 52 -5.52 0.21 11.25
N MET A 53 -5.68 -1.10 11.23
CA MET A 53 -4.59 -2.04 10.94
C MET A 53 -4.96 -2.95 9.77
N LEU A 54 -4.03 -3.10 8.83
CA LEU A 54 -4.10 -4.20 7.85
C LEU A 54 -4.05 -5.57 8.56
N PRO A 55 -4.66 -6.62 7.96
CA PRO A 55 -4.43 -7.99 8.39
C PRO A 55 -2.93 -8.30 8.49
N ALA A 56 -2.59 -9.22 9.39
CA ALA A 56 -1.18 -9.64 9.50
C ALA A 56 -0.69 -10.21 8.16
N PRO A 57 0.54 -9.89 7.74
CA PRO A 57 1.14 -10.57 6.63
C PRO A 57 1.11 -12.09 6.84
N THR A 58 0.76 -12.83 5.79
CA THR A 58 0.80 -14.29 5.79
C THR A 58 2.21 -14.73 5.41
N GLY A 59 2.77 -15.71 6.09
CA GLY A 59 4.11 -16.22 5.82
C GLY A 59 4.78 -16.75 7.08
N THR A 60 5.90 -17.44 6.90
CA THR A 60 6.73 -17.88 8.04
C THR A 60 7.42 -16.69 8.68
N PRO A 61 7.43 -16.59 10.01
CA PRO A 61 8.17 -15.55 10.69
C PRO A 61 9.69 -15.62 10.36
N HIS A 62 10.28 -14.45 10.17
CA HIS A 62 11.73 -14.32 9.89
C HIS A 62 12.26 -13.00 10.49
N ASN A 63 13.56 -12.83 10.45
CA ASN A 63 14.19 -11.60 10.91
C ASN A 63 14.16 -10.54 9.82
N ILE A 64 13.78 -9.32 10.17
CA ILE A 64 13.73 -8.15 9.27
C ILE A 64 14.57 -7.03 9.88
N TYR A 65 15.25 -6.24 9.06
CA TYR A 65 15.83 -4.98 9.48
C TYR A 65 14.87 -3.83 9.18
N HIS A 66 14.56 -3.04 10.22
CA HIS A 66 13.76 -1.81 10.10
C HIS A 66 14.69 -0.60 10.13
N GLU A 67 14.63 0.25 9.09
CA GLU A 67 15.27 1.56 9.10
C GLU A 67 14.35 2.56 9.82
N VAL A 68 14.83 3.15 10.90
CA VAL A 68 14.07 4.09 11.73
C VAL A 68 13.74 5.34 10.91
N GLY A 69 12.45 5.55 10.68
CA GLY A 69 11.91 6.71 9.98
C GLY A 69 11.79 7.95 10.88
N PRO A 70 11.38 9.08 10.27
CA PRO A 70 11.09 10.28 11.05
C PRO A 70 9.93 10.04 12.01
N TYR A 71 10.13 10.40 13.29
CA TYR A 71 9.15 10.23 14.37
C TYR A 71 8.74 8.79 14.67
N ASP A 72 9.56 7.82 14.33
CA ASP A 72 9.40 6.46 14.84
C ASP A 72 9.72 6.40 16.34
N SER A 73 9.10 5.44 17.00
CA SER A 73 9.41 5.07 18.39
C SER A 73 9.43 3.55 18.50
N ILE A 74 10.15 3.03 19.49
CA ILE A 74 10.18 1.58 19.75
C ILE A 74 8.77 1.03 19.90
N TRP A 75 7.86 1.78 20.55
CA TRP A 75 6.47 1.37 20.70
C TRP A 75 5.74 1.30 19.34
N ALA A 76 5.89 2.31 18.47
CA ALA A 76 5.26 2.30 17.15
C ALA A 76 5.79 1.15 16.28
N ILE A 77 7.11 0.92 16.29
CA ILE A 77 7.77 -0.17 15.59
C ILE A 77 7.27 -1.53 16.10
N SER A 78 7.17 -1.71 17.42
CA SER A 78 6.61 -2.89 18.07
C SER A 78 5.20 -3.23 17.55
N LYS A 79 4.33 -2.23 17.44
CA LYS A 79 2.98 -2.39 16.89
C LYS A 79 3.00 -2.75 15.40
N THR A 80 3.86 -2.07 14.62
CA THR A 80 4.01 -2.32 13.19
C THR A 80 4.40 -3.77 12.88
N TYR A 81 5.30 -4.35 13.67
CA TYR A 81 5.81 -5.71 13.44
C TYR A 81 5.18 -6.78 14.34
N SER A 82 4.33 -6.39 15.28
CA SER A 82 3.76 -7.30 16.31
C SER A 82 4.83 -8.05 17.11
N VAL A 83 5.91 -7.35 17.42
CA VAL A 83 7.04 -7.83 18.23
C VAL A 83 7.14 -6.95 19.48
N ASP A 84 7.28 -7.57 20.63
CA ASP A 84 7.35 -6.84 21.90
C ASP A 84 8.51 -5.84 21.95
N SER A 85 8.25 -4.64 22.51
CA SER A 85 9.24 -3.55 22.61
C SER A 85 10.52 -3.96 23.37
N ALA A 86 10.38 -4.71 24.47
CA ALA A 86 11.55 -5.16 25.24
C ALA A 86 12.38 -6.16 24.44
N THR A 87 11.75 -7.00 23.62
CA THR A 87 12.45 -7.92 22.72
C THR A 87 13.22 -7.16 21.65
N ILE A 88 12.61 -6.14 21.00
CA ILE A 88 13.30 -5.30 20.02
C ILE A 88 14.49 -4.61 20.68
N MET A 89 14.30 -4.01 21.85
CA MET A 89 15.37 -3.33 22.56
C MET A 89 16.52 -4.30 22.91
N ARG A 90 16.20 -5.46 23.43
CA ARG A 90 17.20 -6.46 23.86
C ARG A 90 18.09 -6.93 22.71
N VAL A 91 17.50 -7.29 21.56
CA VAL A 91 18.27 -7.81 20.40
C VAL A 91 19.10 -6.73 19.71
N ASN A 92 18.77 -5.44 19.93
CA ASN A 92 19.47 -4.29 19.39
C ASN A 92 20.37 -3.60 20.43
N HIS A 93 20.56 -4.20 21.61
CA HIS A 93 21.40 -3.67 22.70
C HIS A 93 21.01 -2.25 23.14
N LEU A 94 19.71 -1.94 23.14
CA LEU A 94 19.18 -0.64 23.59
C LEU A 94 18.83 -0.71 25.07
N SER A 95 19.35 0.20 25.87
CA SER A 95 19.05 0.27 27.30
C SER A 95 17.78 1.09 27.61
N ASN A 96 17.34 1.93 26.68
CA ASN A 96 16.09 2.67 26.81
C ASN A 96 15.46 2.95 25.42
N PRO A 97 14.15 3.22 25.35
CA PRO A 97 13.43 3.39 24.07
C PRO A 97 13.77 4.68 23.32
N THR A 98 14.48 5.63 23.93
CA THR A 98 14.85 6.90 23.31
C THR A 98 16.22 6.86 22.62
N GLN A 99 16.94 5.74 22.69
CA GLN A 99 18.25 5.57 22.04
C GLN A 99 18.18 5.36 20.54
N ILE A 100 16.99 5.31 19.95
CA ILE A 100 16.84 5.21 18.50
C ILE A 100 16.97 6.58 17.83
N SER A 101 17.58 6.58 16.63
CA SER A 101 17.75 7.77 15.81
C SER A 101 17.35 7.49 14.36
N LYS A 102 16.96 8.53 13.63
CA LYS A 102 16.60 8.40 12.19
C LYS A 102 17.73 7.74 11.40
N GLY A 103 17.36 6.79 10.54
CA GLY A 103 18.30 6.01 9.73
C GLY A 103 18.96 4.83 10.45
N MET A 104 18.79 4.70 11.77
CA MET A 104 19.27 3.52 12.50
C MET A 104 18.56 2.26 12.00
N LYS A 105 19.32 1.17 11.83
CA LYS A 105 18.76 -0.12 11.44
C LYS A 105 18.56 -0.98 12.68
N LEU A 106 17.31 -1.35 12.94
CA LEU A 106 16.93 -2.23 14.04
C LEU A 106 16.59 -3.62 13.53
N LEU A 107 17.17 -4.63 14.16
CA LEU A 107 16.76 -6.01 13.96
C LEU A 107 15.39 -6.24 14.61
N ILE A 108 14.43 -6.69 13.82
CA ILE A 108 13.10 -7.10 14.29
C ILE A 108 13.03 -8.63 14.17
N PRO A 109 13.10 -9.36 15.27
CA PRO A 109 13.20 -10.79 15.23
C PRO A 109 11.84 -11.46 15.03
N ASN A 110 11.83 -12.59 14.34
CA ASN A 110 10.71 -13.53 14.26
C ASN A 110 9.35 -12.85 13.93
N THR A 111 9.34 -11.95 12.95
CA THR A 111 8.13 -11.26 12.47
C THR A 111 7.66 -11.78 11.13
N ARG A 112 6.36 -11.68 10.86
CA ARG A 112 5.78 -11.96 9.53
C ARG A 112 5.83 -10.75 8.59
N GLY A 113 6.36 -9.61 9.04
CA GLY A 113 6.44 -8.37 8.29
C GLY A 113 5.64 -7.23 8.91
N PRO A 114 5.76 -6.03 8.32
CA PRO A 114 5.09 -4.85 8.84
C PRO A 114 3.59 -4.90 8.56
N ARG A 115 2.79 -4.44 9.54
CA ARG A 115 1.38 -4.10 9.36
C ARG A 115 1.25 -2.60 9.22
N ALA A 116 0.34 -2.14 8.37
CA ALA A 116 -0.02 -0.74 8.37
C ALA A 116 -0.68 -0.40 9.73
N ASN A 117 -0.13 0.61 10.38
CA ASN A 117 -0.63 1.16 11.62
C ASN A 117 -0.90 2.65 11.38
N ILE A 118 -2.14 2.96 11.00
CA ILE A 118 -2.53 4.30 10.53
C ILE A 118 -3.28 5.01 11.66
N PRO A 119 -2.66 6.02 12.31
CA PRO A 119 -3.37 6.84 13.28
C PRO A 119 -4.35 7.75 12.53
N LEU A 120 -5.61 7.77 12.96
CA LEU A 120 -6.67 8.61 12.42
C LEU A 120 -7.06 9.65 13.46
N PHE A 121 -7.12 10.92 13.06
CA PHE A 121 -7.40 12.05 13.94
C PHE A 121 -8.76 12.67 13.59
N VAL A 122 -9.60 12.92 14.59
CA VAL A 122 -10.92 13.54 14.37
C VAL A 122 -10.74 14.99 13.96
N THR A 123 -11.05 15.30 12.70
CA THR A 123 -10.98 16.64 12.13
C THR A 123 -11.86 16.72 10.88
N THR A 124 -12.36 17.91 10.55
CA THR A 124 -13.08 18.21 9.30
C THR A 124 -12.15 18.78 8.22
N ARG A 125 -10.86 18.88 8.48
CA ARG A 125 -9.88 19.52 7.62
C ARG A 125 -9.70 18.80 6.28
N TRP A 126 -9.63 17.47 6.33
CA TRP A 126 -9.27 16.66 5.18
C TRP A 126 -10.47 16.42 4.26
N THR A 127 -10.44 17.04 3.08
CA THR A 127 -11.52 16.98 2.08
C THR A 127 -11.08 16.37 0.76
N HIS A 128 -9.77 16.20 0.56
CA HIS A 128 -9.17 15.67 -0.67
C HIS A 128 -8.04 14.69 -0.35
N ILE A 129 -7.72 13.83 -1.33
CA ILE A 129 -6.52 13.00 -1.35
C ILE A 129 -5.78 13.27 -2.65
N VAL A 130 -4.47 13.51 -2.59
CA VAL A 130 -3.62 13.68 -3.76
C VAL A 130 -2.61 12.55 -3.84
N ILE A 131 -2.65 11.81 -4.93
CA ILE A 131 -1.73 10.70 -5.22
C ILE A 131 -0.51 11.22 -5.94
N HIS A 132 0.66 10.82 -5.45
CA HIS A 132 1.97 11.14 -5.99
C HIS A 132 2.79 9.90 -6.27
N HIS A 133 3.85 10.06 -7.03
CA HIS A 133 4.98 9.14 -7.08
C HIS A 133 6.28 9.88 -6.72
N THR A 134 7.32 9.13 -6.33
CA THR A 134 8.63 9.73 -6.04
C THR A 134 9.40 10.09 -7.30
N ALA A 135 9.05 9.52 -8.46
CA ALA A 135 9.81 9.55 -9.70
C ALA A 135 11.28 9.05 -9.51
N THR A 136 11.47 8.09 -8.59
CA THR A 136 12.76 7.46 -8.27
C THR A 136 12.57 5.96 -8.06
N ASP A 137 13.60 5.15 -8.33
CA ASP A 137 13.53 3.69 -8.18
C ASP A 137 13.69 3.23 -6.72
N GLN A 138 14.09 4.10 -5.83
CA GLN A 138 14.33 3.80 -4.42
C GLN A 138 13.68 4.83 -3.52
N GLY A 139 13.21 4.36 -2.35
CA GLY A 139 12.67 5.25 -1.33
C GLY A 139 12.40 4.55 -0.01
N SER A 140 12.30 5.35 1.02
CA SER A 140 11.74 5.08 2.35
C SER A 140 11.37 6.42 2.95
N ALA A 141 10.56 6.44 4.01
CA ALA A 141 10.23 7.71 4.67
C ALA A 141 11.49 8.45 5.16
N PHE A 142 12.48 7.72 5.66
CA PHE A 142 13.76 8.32 6.05
C PHE A 142 14.49 8.94 4.85
N TYR A 143 14.57 8.22 3.73
CA TYR A 143 15.26 8.70 2.53
C TYR A 143 14.59 9.93 1.94
N VAL A 144 13.26 9.92 1.80
CA VAL A 144 12.49 11.05 1.27
C VAL A 144 12.54 12.25 2.23
N ASP A 145 12.48 12.00 3.55
CA ASP A 145 12.65 13.03 4.58
C ASP A 145 13.98 13.76 4.41
N LYS A 146 15.07 12.98 4.30
CA LYS A 146 16.42 13.54 4.08
C LYS A 146 16.50 14.34 2.78
N LEU A 147 16.01 13.81 1.66
CA LEU A 147 16.00 14.51 0.38
C LEU A 147 15.27 15.86 0.45
N HIS A 148 14.15 15.91 1.17
CA HIS A 148 13.38 17.14 1.30
C HIS A 148 14.06 18.15 2.23
N LEU A 149 14.69 17.69 3.31
CA LEU A 149 15.54 18.54 4.18
C LEU A 149 16.73 19.11 3.39
N ASP A 150 17.43 18.30 2.59
CA ASP A 150 18.56 18.72 1.76
C ASP A 150 18.14 19.76 0.69
N ARG A 151 16.85 19.81 0.33
CA ARG A 151 16.25 20.85 -0.54
C ARG A 151 15.79 22.10 0.21
N GLY A 152 16.05 22.19 1.52
CA GLY A 152 15.66 23.32 2.36
C GLY A 152 14.21 23.30 2.83
N TRP A 153 13.55 22.13 2.88
CA TRP A 153 12.19 22.02 3.40
C TRP A 153 12.23 21.80 4.92
N ASP A 154 11.82 22.78 5.70
CA ASP A 154 12.00 22.85 7.16
C ASP A 154 11.45 21.65 7.94
N ASN A 155 10.44 20.96 7.42
CA ASN A 155 9.77 19.87 8.13
C ASN A 155 9.94 18.50 7.43
N GLY A 156 10.97 18.34 6.60
CA GLY A 156 11.31 17.10 5.94
C GLY A 156 10.25 16.60 4.97
N MET A 157 9.90 15.31 5.03
CA MET A 157 8.99 14.68 4.07
C MET A 157 7.67 15.45 3.90
N GLY A 158 7.40 15.91 2.68
CA GLY A 158 6.23 16.73 2.34
C GLY A 158 4.91 15.96 2.28
N TYR A 159 4.97 14.63 2.15
CA TYR A 159 3.80 13.75 2.08
C TYR A 159 3.33 13.34 3.46
N ASP A 160 2.03 13.01 3.58
CA ASP A 160 1.43 12.47 4.80
C ASP A 160 1.68 10.97 4.94
N PHE A 161 1.73 10.26 3.81
CA PHE A 161 2.01 8.84 3.74
C PHE A 161 2.95 8.51 2.59
N LEU A 162 3.75 7.45 2.78
CA LEU A 162 4.59 6.85 1.76
C LEU A 162 4.27 5.36 1.65
N ILE A 163 4.23 4.83 0.41
CA ILE A 163 4.09 3.40 0.15
C ILE A 163 5.37 2.90 -0.49
N ASP A 164 6.04 1.98 0.18
CA ASP A 164 7.36 1.49 -0.18
C ASP A 164 7.34 0.45 -1.29
N ASN A 165 8.40 0.42 -2.10
CA ASN A 165 8.58 -0.52 -3.20
C ASN A 165 9.54 -1.69 -2.90
N GLY A 166 9.83 -1.95 -1.64
CA GLY A 166 10.73 -3.03 -1.22
C GLY A 166 12.21 -2.66 -1.24
N THR A 167 12.56 -1.42 -1.60
CA THR A 167 13.94 -0.94 -1.53
C THR A 167 14.28 -0.41 -0.13
N ARG A 168 15.54 -0.11 0.12
CA ARG A 168 16.03 0.48 1.37
C ARG A 168 15.64 -0.29 2.65
N GLY A 169 15.57 -1.63 2.55
CA GLY A 169 15.21 -2.48 3.69
C GLY A 169 13.75 -2.43 4.10
N LYS A 170 12.88 -1.85 3.26
CA LYS A 170 11.43 -1.84 3.46
C LYS A 170 10.76 -3.03 2.76
N THR A 171 9.55 -3.36 3.18
CA THR A 171 8.73 -4.38 2.50
C THR A 171 7.93 -3.71 1.39
N MET A 172 7.82 -4.38 0.24
CA MET A 172 6.98 -3.88 -0.86
C MET A 172 5.52 -3.74 -0.42
N GLY A 173 4.95 -2.53 -0.61
CA GLY A 173 3.62 -2.17 -0.15
C GLY A 173 3.55 -1.76 1.32
N GLN A 174 4.67 -1.66 2.03
CA GLN A 174 4.68 -1.12 3.39
C GLN A 174 4.21 0.34 3.38
N ILE A 175 3.27 0.68 4.28
CA ILE A 175 2.79 2.06 4.46
C ILE A 175 3.57 2.70 5.59
N GLU A 176 4.29 3.77 5.29
CA GLU A 176 4.96 4.61 6.28
C GLU A 176 4.17 5.89 6.53
N VAL A 177 4.01 6.25 7.81
CA VAL A 177 3.28 7.45 8.24
C VAL A 177 4.25 8.62 8.38
N GLY A 178 4.01 9.67 7.61
CA GLY A 178 4.87 10.85 7.59
C GLY A 178 4.80 11.71 8.85
N PRO A 179 5.84 12.56 9.04
CA PRO A 179 5.89 13.46 10.19
C PRO A 179 4.74 14.47 10.21
N ARG A 180 4.32 14.95 9.04
CA ARG A 180 3.23 15.94 8.90
C ARG A 180 1.90 15.34 9.33
N TRP A 181 1.63 14.09 8.97
CA TRP A 181 0.46 13.37 9.43
C TRP A 181 0.46 13.18 10.95
N LYS A 182 1.57 12.68 11.51
CA LYS A 182 1.69 12.45 12.97
C LYS A 182 1.49 13.73 13.78
N LYS A 183 1.88 14.88 13.24
CA LYS A 183 1.75 16.21 13.88
C LYS A 183 0.52 17.00 13.43
N GLN A 184 -0.27 16.46 12.49
CA GLN A 184 -1.41 17.15 11.88
C GLN A 184 -1.03 18.52 11.30
N MET A 185 0.11 18.58 10.62
CA MET A 185 0.62 19.79 9.95
C MET A 185 0.09 19.86 8.51
N ASP A 186 0.27 21.02 7.88
CA ASP A 186 0.06 21.19 6.44
C ASP A 186 1.04 20.32 5.66
N GLY A 187 0.58 19.70 4.58
CA GLY A 187 1.44 19.03 3.62
C GLY A 187 2.44 19.99 2.97
N ALA A 188 3.38 19.44 2.21
CA ALA A 188 4.23 20.20 1.30
C ALA A 188 4.43 19.39 0.01
N HIS A 189 3.32 18.87 -0.53
CA HIS A 189 3.32 17.94 -1.66
C HIS A 189 2.73 18.55 -2.94
N THR A 190 2.12 19.73 -2.85
CA THR A 190 1.73 20.54 -4.00
C THR A 190 2.21 21.99 -3.84
N LYS A 191 2.27 22.74 -4.95
CA LYS A 191 2.58 24.19 -4.91
C LYS A 191 1.33 25.06 -5.03
N GLN A 192 0.17 24.44 -5.22
CA GLN A 192 -1.06 25.13 -5.62
C GLN A 192 -1.92 25.49 -4.42
N GLY A 193 -2.05 26.79 -4.17
CA GLY A 193 -3.02 27.37 -3.23
C GLY A 193 -3.12 26.65 -1.89
N ASP A 194 -4.35 26.37 -1.46
CA ASP A 194 -4.64 25.73 -0.18
C ASP A 194 -4.63 24.19 -0.18
N TRP A 195 -4.16 23.57 -1.27
CA TRP A 195 -4.20 22.11 -1.37
C TRP A 195 -3.44 21.41 -0.26
N ASN A 196 -2.28 21.91 0.14
CA ASN A 196 -1.52 21.35 1.27
C ASN A 196 -2.25 21.43 2.63
N LYS A 197 -3.26 22.30 2.74
CA LYS A 197 -4.06 22.47 3.97
C LYS A 197 -5.24 21.51 4.05
N LYS A 198 -5.81 21.12 2.90
CA LYS A 198 -7.06 20.36 2.80
C LYS A 198 -6.90 18.97 2.21
N ALA A 199 -5.75 18.67 1.60
CA ALA A 199 -5.52 17.40 0.93
C ALA A 199 -4.49 16.56 1.67
N ILE A 200 -4.79 15.27 1.80
CA ILE A 200 -3.86 14.26 2.29
C ILE A 200 -2.96 13.83 1.12
N GLY A 201 -1.65 14.02 1.26
CA GLY A 201 -0.67 13.62 0.25
C GLY A 201 -0.20 12.19 0.45
N ILE A 202 -0.49 11.31 -0.50
CA ILE A 202 0.00 9.92 -0.51
C ILE A 202 1.00 9.77 -1.65
N CYS A 203 2.23 9.36 -1.33
CA CYS A 203 3.26 9.14 -2.32
C CYS A 203 3.61 7.66 -2.45
N VAL A 204 3.71 7.16 -3.66
CA VAL A 204 4.10 5.78 -3.97
C VAL A 204 5.52 5.79 -4.53
N VAL A 205 6.42 5.00 -3.93
CA VAL A 205 7.84 4.95 -4.34
C VAL A 205 7.96 4.27 -5.70
N GLY A 206 8.46 4.98 -6.69
CA GLY A 206 8.63 4.50 -8.06
C GLY A 206 8.51 5.60 -9.09
N ASN A 207 8.82 5.29 -10.36
CA ASN A 207 8.59 6.17 -11.49
C ASN A 207 7.52 5.59 -12.43
N TYR A 208 6.27 5.97 -12.18
CA TYR A 208 5.12 5.45 -12.96
C TYR A 208 4.86 6.26 -14.24
N SER A 209 5.81 7.10 -14.64
CA SER A 209 5.93 7.58 -16.01
C SER A 209 6.71 6.60 -16.92
N GLU A 210 7.40 5.62 -16.33
CA GLU A 210 8.22 4.62 -17.01
C GLU A 210 7.71 3.19 -16.83
N THR A 211 7.23 2.84 -15.63
CA THR A 211 6.80 1.48 -15.28
C THR A 211 5.39 1.46 -14.70
N GLY A 212 4.74 0.28 -14.70
CA GLY A 212 3.46 0.07 -14.01
C GLY A 212 3.63 -0.04 -12.50
N LEU A 213 2.55 0.24 -11.77
CA LEU A 213 2.49 0.11 -10.31
C LEU A 213 2.36 -1.38 -9.92
N PRO A 214 3.27 -1.95 -9.09
CA PRO A 214 3.19 -3.34 -8.64
C PRO A 214 1.93 -3.61 -7.78
N ASP A 215 1.33 -4.80 -7.93
CA ASP A 215 0.07 -5.18 -7.29
C ASP A 215 0.06 -4.99 -5.77
N LYS A 216 1.13 -5.39 -5.06
CA LYS A 216 1.22 -5.23 -3.60
C LYS A 216 1.17 -3.77 -3.16
N MET A 217 1.80 -2.89 -3.92
CA MET A 217 1.77 -1.45 -3.65
C MET A 217 0.41 -0.86 -4.00
N PHE A 218 -0.18 -1.34 -5.08
CA PHE A 218 -1.54 -0.97 -5.51
C PHE A 218 -2.58 -1.35 -4.47
N ASP A 219 -2.53 -2.57 -3.93
CA ASP A 219 -3.42 -3.03 -2.86
C ASP A 219 -3.28 -2.18 -1.59
N SER A 220 -2.05 -1.84 -1.21
CA SER A 220 -1.80 -0.96 -0.06
C SER A 220 -2.31 0.45 -0.28
N LEU A 221 -2.18 0.98 -1.50
CA LEU A 221 -2.71 2.29 -1.86
C LEU A 221 -4.24 2.31 -1.79
N VAL A 222 -4.92 1.32 -2.37
CA VAL A 222 -6.38 1.19 -2.31
C VAL A 222 -6.84 1.10 -0.86
N PHE A 223 -6.22 0.23 -0.06
CA PHE A 223 -6.55 0.11 1.37
C PHE A 223 -6.42 1.45 2.10
N LEU A 224 -5.30 2.15 1.92
CA LEU A 224 -5.07 3.43 2.59
C LEU A 224 -6.11 4.48 2.17
N VAL A 225 -6.36 4.60 0.87
CA VAL A 225 -7.32 5.58 0.34
C VAL A 225 -8.73 5.29 0.83
N VAL A 226 -9.21 4.05 0.74
CA VAL A 226 -10.55 3.66 1.24
C VAL A 226 -10.67 3.90 2.74
N THR A 227 -9.62 3.60 3.51
CA THR A 227 -9.59 3.89 4.96
C THR A 227 -9.79 5.39 5.23
N LEU A 228 -9.05 6.24 4.53
CA LEU A 228 -9.13 7.69 4.70
C LEU A 228 -10.45 8.28 4.19
N GLN A 229 -10.95 7.80 3.04
CA GLN A 229 -12.25 8.19 2.50
C GLN A 229 -13.38 7.91 3.49
N ASN A 230 -13.44 6.69 4.02
CA ASN A 230 -14.48 6.28 4.95
C ASN A 230 -14.42 7.08 6.26
N PHE A 231 -13.23 7.32 6.79
CA PHE A 231 -13.08 8.05 8.05
C PHE A 231 -13.38 9.54 7.91
N TYR A 232 -12.84 10.20 6.88
CA TYR A 232 -13.00 11.64 6.64
C TYR A 232 -14.15 11.99 5.72
N ARG A 233 -14.89 11.00 5.19
CA ARG A 233 -15.99 11.19 4.24
C ARG A 233 -15.55 11.92 2.98
N ILE A 234 -14.35 11.57 2.47
CA ILE A 234 -13.80 12.15 1.24
C ILE A 234 -14.45 11.46 0.04
N PRO A 235 -15.19 12.18 -0.82
CA PRO A 235 -15.85 11.58 -1.98
C PRO A 235 -14.84 11.20 -3.07
N ASP A 236 -15.18 10.21 -3.91
CA ASP A 236 -14.30 9.63 -4.93
C ASP A 236 -13.74 10.66 -5.92
N GLN A 237 -14.51 11.70 -6.27
CA GLN A 237 -14.07 12.77 -7.16
C GLN A 237 -12.97 13.64 -6.52
N ASN A 238 -12.83 13.63 -5.20
CA ASN A 238 -11.81 14.37 -4.46
C ASN A 238 -10.51 13.55 -4.25
N VAL A 239 -10.44 12.33 -4.80
CA VAL A 239 -9.22 11.53 -4.86
C VAL A 239 -8.61 11.73 -6.24
N VAL A 240 -7.54 12.50 -6.34
CA VAL A 240 -6.96 12.98 -7.61
C VAL A 240 -5.45 12.69 -7.68
N GLY A 241 -4.87 12.76 -8.86
CA GLY A 241 -3.43 12.79 -9.03
C GLY A 241 -2.88 14.20 -8.85
N HIS A 242 -1.59 14.33 -8.60
CA HIS A 242 -0.97 15.66 -8.52
C HIS A 242 -1.20 16.46 -9.82
N ARG A 243 -1.14 15.80 -10.98
CA ARG A 243 -1.41 16.42 -12.29
C ARG A 243 -2.80 17.01 -12.44
N ASP A 244 -3.77 16.51 -11.65
CA ASP A 244 -5.17 16.91 -11.72
C ASP A 244 -5.48 18.07 -10.75
N VAL A 245 -4.51 18.49 -9.94
CA VAL A 245 -4.62 19.67 -9.08
C VAL A 245 -4.62 20.92 -9.93
N PRO A 246 -5.62 21.81 -9.85
CA PRO A 246 -5.70 23.01 -10.68
C PRO A 246 -4.43 23.87 -10.62
N GLY A 247 -3.83 24.13 -11.77
CA GLY A 247 -2.58 24.88 -11.89
C GLY A 247 -1.31 24.05 -11.71
N ALA A 248 -1.40 22.74 -11.54
CA ALA A 248 -0.23 21.87 -11.49
C ALA A 248 0.35 21.66 -12.92
N ALA A 249 1.67 21.79 -13.05
CA ALA A 249 2.42 21.48 -14.27
C ALA A 249 3.29 20.24 -14.03
N THR A 250 2.66 19.08 -13.99
CA THR A 250 3.34 17.79 -13.71
C THR A 250 2.58 16.61 -14.31
N GLU A 251 3.27 15.52 -14.63
CA GLU A 251 2.66 14.24 -15.00
C GLU A 251 2.38 13.33 -13.80
N CYS A 252 2.83 13.71 -12.60
CA CYS A 252 2.69 12.92 -11.38
C CYS A 252 1.22 12.52 -11.11
N PRO A 253 0.92 11.27 -10.80
CA PRO A 253 1.81 10.14 -10.46
C PRO A 253 2.32 9.34 -11.67
N GLY A 254 2.24 9.84 -12.89
CA GLY A 254 2.78 9.22 -14.09
C GLY A 254 1.72 8.59 -15.00
N LYS A 255 2.08 8.41 -16.28
CA LYS A 255 1.15 7.95 -17.35
C LYS A 255 0.74 6.48 -17.19
N PHE A 256 1.58 5.65 -16.55
CA PHE A 256 1.30 4.23 -16.32
C PHE A 256 0.62 3.95 -14.98
N PHE A 257 0.26 5.00 -14.22
CA PHE A 257 -0.57 4.80 -13.03
C PHE A 257 -1.96 4.26 -13.44
N PRO A 258 -2.46 3.16 -12.85
CA PRO A 258 -3.64 2.44 -13.33
C PRO A 258 -4.97 3.10 -12.89
N TRP A 259 -5.24 4.35 -13.30
CA TRP A 259 -6.35 5.16 -12.83
C TRP A 259 -7.72 4.50 -12.96
N ARG A 260 -8.00 3.82 -14.09
CA ARG A 260 -9.30 3.18 -14.31
C ARG A 260 -9.56 2.10 -13.25
N GLU A 261 -8.59 1.23 -13.03
CA GLU A 261 -8.70 0.16 -12.02
C GLU A 261 -8.69 0.73 -10.60
N PHE A 262 -7.86 1.75 -10.35
CA PHE A 262 -7.82 2.42 -9.07
C PHE A 262 -9.18 3.02 -8.70
N LYS A 263 -9.79 3.80 -9.59
CA LYS A 263 -11.13 4.39 -9.37
C LYS A 263 -12.18 3.30 -9.15
N ARG A 264 -12.18 2.25 -9.96
CA ARG A 264 -13.09 1.11 -9.77
C ARG A 264 -12.98 0.50 -8.36
N ARG A 265 -11.76 0.33 -7.86
CA ARG A 265 -11.53 -0.31 -6.55
C ARG A 265 -11.87 0.57 -5.36
N ILE A 266 -11.62 1.86 -5.42
CA ILE A 266 -11.97 2.76 -4.31
C ILE A 266 -13.47 3.07 -4.23
N THR A 267 -14.22 2.94 -5.35
CA THR A 267 -15.68 3.17 -5.42
C THR A 267 -16.47 1.91 -5.00
N ALA A 268 -15.86 0.74 -4.96
CA ALA A 268 -16.54 -0.52 -4.66
C ALA A 268 -16.78 -0.75 -3.16
N PHE A 269 -16.43 0.20 -2.31
CA PHE A 269 -16.61 0.17 -0.86
C PHE A 269 -17.52 1.30 -0.41
#